data_270dd7a522e0add1bcd349f757f695b6
#
_entry.id   270dd7a522e0add1bcd349f757f695b6
#
_cell.length_a   1.000
_cell.length_b   1.000
_cell.length_c   1.000
_cell.angle_alpha   90.00
_cell.angle_beta   90.00
_cell.angle_gamma   90.00
#
_symmetry.space_group_name_H-M   'P 1'
#
loop_
_entity.id
_entity.type
_entity.pdbx_description
1 polymer ?
#
loop_
_entity_poly.entity_id
_entity_poly.type
_entity_poly.pdbx_seq_one_letter_code
_entity_poly.pdbx_strand_id
1 'polypeptide(L)'
;MSRASEAYVEEEGVHLGPSRNRRLAEAVHRYGMASRKGLEERFFTLVFSGLVYPQIWEDPLVDLEAMALKPGERVAAIASGGCNVLSYVASEDVAVTAIDLNPAHVALNRLKVTAAQCLPDYETFARLFLSVSDRRAVEIYDDLVAPHLDRASRAYWDGRDGLGRRRISRFRRNFYRQGLLGRFITAGHLVARLHGRNPAKMLDARSQADQERIFNEELAPLFEKRHLRWLMERPASLFGLGIPPSQFDELKGRERHMADVLKARLAKLAYGFDLEDNYFARQAFGRSYGDAGALPPYLERSNWDALQARARNVEVVHASFTEHLPSLGAPTYDAYVLLDAQDWMTDAQLTALWSGILETAMPGARVIFRTAGEDTILPGRVPEAILGRFRYDADEGREFAARDRSSVYGGFHLYTLEG
;
A
#
# COMPACT_ATOMS: atom_id res chain seq x y z
N MET A 1 46.20 -24.19 -4.53
CA MET A 1 46.36 -23.48 -3.27
C MET A 1 45.76 -22.09 -3.45
N SER A 2 44.57 -21.83 -3.03
CA SER A 2 44.13 -20.53 -2.53
C SER A 2 42.77 -20.74 -1.89
N ARG A 3 42.73 -20.67 -0.57
CA ARG A 3 41.53 -20.48 0.26
C ARG A 3 41.21 -18.99 0.25
N ALA A 4 40.05 -18.64 -0.20
CA ALA A 4 39.30 -17.41 0.09
C ALA A 4 38.03 -17.50 -0.76
N SER A 5 36.83 -17.37 -0.34
CA SER A 5 36.25 -16.74 0.83
C SER A 5 34.87 -17.38 1.04
N GLU A 6 34.74 -18.16 2.08
CA GLU A 6 33.45 -18.39 2.70
C GLU A 6 33.24 -17.19 3.65
N ALA A 7 32.63 -16.14 3.14
CA ALA A 7 32.24 -15.01 3.94
C ALA A 7 30.72 -15.07 4.18
N TYR A 8 30.38 -15.44 5.40
CA TYR A 8 29.25 -14.97 6.23
C TYR A 8 27.95 -14.64 5.50
N VAL A 9 27.09 -15.63 5.37
CA VAL A 9 25.66 -15.43 5.46
C VAL A 9 25.28 -15.82 6.89
N GLU A 10 25.33 -14.87 7.82
CA GLU A 10 24.64 -15.02 9.09
C GLU A 10 23.13 -15.04 8.77
N GLU A 11 22.55 -16.23 8.83
CA GLU A 11 21.11 -16.46 8.86
C GLU A 11 20.55 -15.78 10.13
N GLU A 12 20.11 -14.50 10.01
CA GLU A 12 19.23 -13.93 11.03
C GLU A 12 17.93 -14.75 11.04
N GLY A 13 17.89 -15.73 11.92
CA GLY A 13 16.68 -16.46 12.24
C GLY A 13 15.60 -15.48 12.67
N VAL A 14 14.50 -15.44 11.89
CA VAL A 14 13.32 -14.64 12.21
C VAL A 14 12.74 -15.11 13.55
N HIS A 15 13.24 -14.56 14.64
CA HIS A 15 12.66 -14.70 15.97
C HIS A 15 11.36 -13.92 16.03
N LEU A 16 10.26 -14.64 16.02
CA LEU A 16 8.89 -14.13 16.08
C LEU A 16 8.43 -13.79 17.52
N GLY A 17 9.19 -12.98 18.29
CA GLY A 17 8.90 -12.50 19.66
C GLY A 17 8.63 -10.97 19.71
N PRO A 18 8.31 -10.36 20.87
CA PRO A 18 7.91 -8.95 21.00
C PRO A 18 8.98 -7.91 20.61
N SER A 19 10.23 -8.33 20.35
CA SER A 19 11.31 -7.45 19.83
C SER A 19 11.19 -7.16 18.33
N ARG A 20 10.08 -7.52 17.72
CA ARG A 20 9.87 -7.80 16.29
C ARG A 20 9.89 -6.64 15.32
N ASN A 21 9.74 -5.42 15.78
CA ASN A 21 9.68 -4.27 14.88
C ASN A 21 10.51 -3.10 15.39
N ARG A 22 11.76 -3.36 15.72
CA ARG A 22 12.72 -2.32 16.08
C ARG A 22 12.81 -1.28 14.97
N ARG A 23 12.90 -1.70 13.71
CA ARG A 23 12.95 -0.84 12.53
C ARG A 23 11.69 0.02 12.37
N LEU A 24 10.49 -0.57 12.52
CA LEU A 24 9.24 0.18 12.50
C LEU A 24 9.10 1.10 13.70
N ALA A 25 9.53 0.67 14.89
CA ALA A 25 9.52 1.49 16.09
C ALA A 25 10.48 2.70 15.95
N GLU A 26 11.66 2.49 15.40
CA GLU A 26 12.64 3.55 15.10
C GLU A 26 12.12 4.53 14.06
N ALA A 27 11.32 4.06 13.09
CA ALA A 27 10.70 4.91 12.07
C ALA A 27 9.54 5.78 12.60
N VAL A 28 8.80 5.32 13.63
CA VAL A 28 7.55 5.95 14.09
C VAL A 28 7.71 6.71 15.40
N HIS A 29 8.58 6.26 16.32
CA HIS A 29 8.65 6.82 17.67
C HIS A 29 9.38 8.15 17.71
N ARG A 30 8.64 9.25 17.90
CA ARG A 30 9.15 10.63 18.04
C ARG A 30 9.11 11.15 19.48
N TYR A 31 8.23 10.58 20.33
CA TYR A 31 7.93 11.10 21.66
C TYR A 31 8.30 10.12 22.77
N GLY A 32 8.66 10.66 23.95
CA GLY A 32 9.01 9.85 25.13
C GLY A 32 7.88 8.94 25.62
N MET A 33 8.25 7.80 26.23
CA MET A 33 7.33 6.73 26.66
C MET A 33 6.16 7.18 27.56
N ALA A 34 6.35 8.23 28.34
CA ALA A 34 5.38 8.70 29.32
C ALA A 34 4.43 9.78 28.75
N SER A 35 4.63 10.22 27.50
CA SER A 35 3.75 11.20 26.88
C SER A 35 2.55 10.51 26.22
N ARG A 36 1.40 11.20 26.17
CA ARG A 36 0.20 10.70 25.47
C ARG A 36 0.49 10.39 23.99
N LYS A 37 1.24 11.25 23.31
CA LYS A 37 1.66 11.04 21.91
C LYS A 37 2.57 9.83 21.78
N GLY A 38 3.54 9.63 22.69
CA GLY A 38 4.40 8.45 22.68
C GLY A 38 3.66 7.13 22.96
N LEU A 39 2.57 7.15 23.74
CA LEU A 39 1.69 5.99 23.91
C LEU A 39 0.88 5.69 22.65
N GLU A 40 0.39 6.72 21.97
CA GLU A 40 -0.35 6.59 20.70
C GLU A 40 0.57 6.05 19.59
N GLU A 41 1.84 6.50 19.49
CA GLU A 41 2.84 5.98 18.55
C GLU A 41 3.18 4.51 18.80
N ARG A 42 3.28 4.09 20.07
CA ARG A 42 3.54 2.68 20.42
C ARG A 42 2.36 1.79 20.13
N PHE A 43 1.16 2.27 20.40
CA PHE A 43 -0.05 1.56 20.03
C PHE A 43 -0.15 1.43 18.51
N PHE A 44 0.17 2.48 17.77
CA PHE A 44 0.25 2.46 16.33
C PHE A 44 1.26 1.41 15.84
N THR A 45 2.52 1.43 16.35
CA THR A 45 3.55 0.45 15.99
C THR A 45 3.12 -0.99 16.29
N LEU A 46 2.47 -1.23 17.43
CA LEU A 46 1.94 -2.56 17.78
C LEU A 46 0.87 -3.01 16.78
N VAL A 47 -0.03 -2.13 16.39
CA VAL A 47 -1.09 -2.41 15.43
C VAL A 47 -0.50 -2.65 14.03
N PHE A 48 0.54 -1.90 13.64
CA PHE A 48 1.23 -2.02 12.35
C PHE A 48 2.25 -3.15 12.29
N SER A 49 2.51 -3.88 13.38
CA SER A 49 3.44 -5.03 13.39
C SER A 49 2.93 -6.27 12.65
N GLY A 50 1.65 -6.32 12.31
CA GLY A 50 1.01 -7.39 11.55
C GLY A 50 0.82 -7.07 10.07
N LEU A 51 -0.01 -7.86 9.40
CA LEU A 51 -0.48 -7.54 8.05
C LEU A 51 -1.41 -6.32 8.14
N VAL A 52 -0.97 -5.20 7.56
CA VAL A 52 -1.75 -3.94 7.54
C VAL A 52 -2.61 -3.89 6.29
N TYR A 53 -1.97 -4.02 5.14
CA TYR A 53 -2.57 -3.87 3.83
C TYR A 53 -2.54 -5.18 3.04
N PRO A 54 -3.68 -5.87 2.81
CA PRO A 54 -3.75 -6.99 1.88
C PRO A 54 -3.62 -6.54 0.42
N GLN A 55 -3.92 -5.27 0.14
CA GLN A 55 -3.72 -4.57 -1.13
C GLN A 55 -3.31 -3.11 -0.88
N ILE A 56 -2.63 -2.50 -1.84
CA ILE A 56 -2.32 -1.07 -1.86
C ILE A 56 -3.57 -0.29 -2.29
N TRP A 57 -3.79 0.87 -1.67
CA TRP A 57 -4.87 1.79 -2.02
C TRP A 57 -4.30 3.03 -2.72
N GLU A 58 -3.56 2.77 -3.77
CA GLU A 58 -3.01 3.74 -4.71
C GLU A 58 -3.18 3.19 -6.12
N ASP A 59 -3.59 4.03 -7.05
CA ASP A 59 -3.94 3.60 -8.40
C ASP A 59 -2.68 3.31 -9.23
N PRO A 60 -2.39 2.03 -9.56
CA PRO A 60 -1.21 1.68 -10.33
C PRO A 60 -1.23 2.20 -11.77
N LEU A 61 -2.41 2.53 -12.34
CA LEU A 61 -2.48 3.11 -13.67
C LEU A 61 -1.99 4.55 -13.67
N VAL A 62 -2.30 5.31 -12.62
CA VAL A 62 -1.77 6.66 -12.40
C VAL A 62 -0.25 6.61 -12.17
N ASP A 63 0.23 5.63 -11.38
CA ASP A 63 1.66 5.43 -11.16
C ASP A 63 2.41 5.16 -12.48
N LEU A 64 1.89 4.23 -13.29
CA LEU A 64 2.49 3.86 -14.58
C LEU A 64 2.55 5.04 -15.54
N GLU A 65 1.48 5.83 -15.61
CA GLU A 65 1.43 7.03 -16.45
C GLU A 65 2.42 8.09 -15.97
N ALA A 66 2.46 8.38 -14.66
CA ALA A 66 3.38 9.36 -14.10
C ALA A 66 4.85 8.96 -14.25
N MET A 67 5.16 7.68 -14.07
CA MET A 67 6.51 7.17 -14.26
C MET A 67 6.91 7.06 -15.73
N ALA A 68 5.96 6.87 -16.66
CA ALA A 68 6.23 6.67 -18.09
C ALA A 68 7.38 5.67 -18.34
N LEU A 69 7.28 4.49 -17.71
CA LEU A 69 8.34 3.47 -17.70
C LEU A 69 8.66 2.95 -19.10
N LYS A 70 9.93 2.65 -19.31
CA LYS A 70 10.43 2.06 -20.56
C LYS A 70 10.94 0.65 -20.30
N PRO A 71 10.88 -0.24 -21.33
CA PRO A 71 11.44 -1.57 -21.20
C PRO A 71 12.92 -1.55 -20.75
N GLY A 72 13.23 -2.39 -19.76
CA GLY A 72 14.57 -2.50 -19.17
C GLY A 72 14.85 -1.54 -18.02
N GLU A 73 13.95 -0.57 -17.72
CA GLU A 73 14.10 0.32 -16.57
C GLU A 73 13.95 -0.41 -15.23
N ARG A 74 14.54 0.16 -14.21
CA ARG A 74 14.56 -0.38 -12.84
C ARG A 74 13.81 0.53 -11.89
N VAL A 75 12.88 -0.05 -11.12
CA VAL A 75 12.02 0.65 -10.17
C VAL A 75 12.34 0.23 -8.75
N ALA A 76 12.58 1.18 -7.84
CA ALA A 76 12.57 0.93 -6.41
C ALA A 76 11.19 1.31 -5.85
N ALA A 77 10.48 0.37 -5.21
CA ALA A 77 9.14 0.61 -4.71
C ALA A 77 8.97 0.16 -3.26
N ILE A 78 8.25 0.94 -2.45
CA ILE A 78 7.76 0.43 -1.17
C ILE A 78 6.75 -0.68 -1.46
N ALA A 79 7.01 -1.86 -0.90
CA ALA A 79 6.30 -3.08 -1.27
C ALA A 79 4.86 -3.13 -0.76
N SER A 80 4.60 -2.73 0.50
CA SER A 80 3.27 -2.76 1.12
C SER A 80 2.47 -4.03 0.77
N GLY A 81 1.26 -3.91 0.23
CA GLY A 81 0.43 -5.05 -0.20
C GLY A 81 0.90 -5.78 -1.46
N GLY A 82 1.88 -5.25 -2.20
CA GLY A 82 2.51 -5.87 -3.38
C GLY A 82 1.69 -5.90 -4.67
N CYS A 83 0.47 -5.40 -4.67
CA CYS A 83 -0.37 -5.41 -5.86
C CYS A 83 0.15 -4.44 -6.94
N ASN A 84 0.64 -3.25 -6.56
CA ASN A 84 1.18 -2.29 -7.52
C ASN A 84 2.51 -2.79 -8.09
N VAL A 85 3.38 -3.38 -7.27
CA VAL A 85 4.64 -4.02 -7.73
C VAL A 85 4.37 -5.04 -8.84
N LEU A 86 3.40 -5.95 -8.63
CA LEU A 86 3.01 -6.92 -9.65
C LEU A 86 2.32 -6.26 -10.84
N SER A 87 1.57 -5.18 -10.64
CA SER A 87 0.93 -4.44 -11.72
C SER A 87 1.95 -3.78 -12.64
N TYR A 88 3.05 -3.25 -12.08
CA TYR A 88 4.11 -2.65 -12.90
C TYR A 88 4.75 -3.67 -13.83
N VAL A 89 5.16 -4.85 -13.32
CA VAL A 89 5.76 -5.88 -14.17
C VAL A 89 4.75 -6.58 -15.08
N ALA A 90 3.47 -6.60 -14.72
CA ALA A 90 2.42 -7.10 -15.60
C ALA A 90 2.22 -6.19 -16.82
N SER A 91 2.30 -4.87 -16.61
CA SER A 91 2.08 -3.87 -17.66
C SER A 91 3.34 -3.59 -18.46
N GLU A 92 4.51 -3.50 -17.80
CA GLU A 92 5.76 -3.07 -18.43
C GLU A 92 6.89 -4.10 -18.23
N ASP A 93 7.82 -4.15 -19.18
CA ASP A 93 9.01 -5.01 -19.07
C ASP A 93 10.12 -4.32 -18.28
N VAL A 94 9.94 -4.29 -16.96
CA VAL A 94 10.82 -3.60 -16.01
C VAL A 94 11.29 -4.54 -14.91
N ALA A 95 12.34 -4.15 -14.20
CA ALA A 95 12.77 -4.81 -12.97
C ALA A 95 12.32 -3.98 -11.77
N VAL A 96 11.75 -4.63 -10.74
CA VAL A 96 11.25 -3.94 -9.53
C VAL A 96 11.93 -4.49 -8.28
N THR A 97 12.57 -3.62 -7.52
CA THR A 97 13.02 -3.92 -6.15
C THR A 97 11.94 -3.44 -5.18
N ALA A 98 11.22 -4.40 -4.62
CA ALA A 98 10.14 -4.18 -3.66
C ALA A 98 10.69 -4.20 -2.23
N ILE A 99 10.75 -3.05 -1.58
CA ILE A 99 11.42 -2.84 -0.29
C ILE A 99 10.36 -2.61 0.80
N ASP A 100 10.44 -3.31 1.92
CA ASP A 100 9.54 -3.09 3.06
C ASP A 100 10.21 -3.41 4.41
N LEU A 101 9.89 -2.61 5.41
CA LEU A 101 10.30 -2.79 6.80
C LEU A 101 9.48 -3.86 7.53
N ASN A 102 8.25 -4.11 7.07
CA ASN A 102 7.32 -5.00 7.74
C ASN A 102 7.48 -6.43 7.22
N PRO A 103 7.94 -7.38 8.04
CA PRO A 103 8.14 -8.77 7.62
C PRO A 103 6.85 -9.46 7.15
N ALA A 104 5.67 -8.98 7.58
CA ALA A 104 4.39 -9.51 7.09
C ALA A 104 4.11 -9.08 5.64
N HIS A 105 4.46 -7.84 5.29
CA HIS A 105 4.38 -7.34 3.91
C HIS A 105 5.42 -8.02 3.02
N VAL A 106 6.66 -8.17 3.50
CA VAL A 106 7.70 -8.95 2.79
C VAL A 106 7.21 -10.37 2.48
N ALA A 107 6.65 -11.06 3.48
CA ALA A 107 6.10 -12.41 3.29
C ALA A 107 4.91 -12.43 2.31
N LEU A 108 4.07 -11.38 2.30
CA LEU A 108 2.96 -11.26 1.35
C LEU A 108 3.46 -11.02 -0.08
N ASN A 109 4.44 -10.12 -0.25
CA ASN A 109 5.04 -9.85 -1.56
C ASN A 109 5.69 -11.11 -2.12
N ARG A 110 6.51 -11.80 -1.34
CA ARG A 110 7.15 -13.05 -1.75
C ARG A 110 6.12 -14.13 -2.08
N LEU A 111 5.02 -14.24 -1.32
CA LEU A 111 3.91 -15.15 -1.66
C LEU A 111 3.32 -14.81 -3.03
N LYS A 112 3.00 -13.55 -3.29
CA LYS A 112 2.41 -13.09 -4.56
C LYS A 112 3.35 -13.31 -5.74
N VAL A 113 4.63 -12.92 -5.59
CA VAL A 113 5.66 -13.11 -6.63
C VAL A 113 5.88 -14.58 -6.92
N THR A 114 6.07 -15.41 -5.88
CA THR A 114 6.25 -16.86 -6.05
C THR A 114 5.03 -17.50 -6.71
N ALA A 115 3.81 -17.11 -6.30
CA ALA A 115 2.59 -17.62 -6.93
C ALA A 115 2.51 -17.26 -8.42
N ALA A 116 2.87 -16.03 -8.81
CA ALA A 116 2.92 -15.64 -10.21
C ALA A 116 3.94 -16.45 -11.01
N GLN A 117 5.06 -16.83 -10.38
CA GLN A 117 6.13 -17.61 -11.03
C GLN A 117 5.79 -19.10 -11.19
N CYS A 118 5.15 -19.71 -10.17
CA CYS A 118 5.05 -21.17 -10.09
C CYS A 118 3.66 -21.74 -10.38
N LEU A 119 2.60 -20.93 -10.34
CA LEU A 119 1.26 -21.44 -10.62
C LEU A 119 1.07 -21.74 -12.10
N PRO A 120 0.35 -22.83 -12.44
CA PRO A 120 0.29 -23.33 -13.82
C PRO A 120 -0.53 -22.45 -14.75
N ASP A 121 -1.53 -21.73 -14.22
CA ASP A 121 -2.49 -20.97 -15.02
C ASP A 121 -3.12 -19.80 -14.22
N TYR A 122 -3.76 -18.91 -14.98
CA TYR A 122 -4.48 -17.77 -14.44
C TYR A 122 -5.59 -18.17 -13.46
N GLU A 123 -6.33 -19.22 -13.75
CA GLU A 123 -7.46 -19.67 -12.93
C GLU A 123 -7.00 -20.05 -11.52
N THR A 124 -5.87 -20.72 -11.43
CA THR A 124 -5.27 -21.11 -10.14
C THR A 124 -4.75 -19.88 -9.40
N PHE A 125 -4.14 -18.92 -10.10
CA PHE A 125 -3.72 -17.65 -9.52
C PHE A 125 -4.92 -16.80 -9.03
N ALA A 126 -5.97 -16.70 -9.85
CA ALA A 126 -7.20 -15.99 -9.52
C ALA A 126 -7.92 -16.59 -8.29
N ARG A 127 -7.85 -17.89 -8.07
CA ARG A 127 -8.38 -18.53 -6.86
C ARG A 127 -7.73 -18.03 -5.58
N LEU A 128 -6.44 -17.67 -5.62
CA LEU A 128 -5.75 -17.09 -4.47
C LEU A 128 -6.05 -15.62 -4.28
N PHE A 129 -6.06 -14.82 -5.35
CA PHE A 129 -5.99 -13.37 -5.23
C PHE A 129 -7.22 -12.62 -5.75
N LEU A 130 -8.06 -13.23 -6.58
CA LEU A 130 -9.31 -12.65 -7.07
C LEU A 130 -10.51 -13.23 -6.31
N SER A 131 -10.55 -14.53 -6.09
CA SER A 131 -11.65 -15.19 -5.36
C SER A 131 -11.56 -14.90 -3.87
N VAL A 132 -12.65 -14.37 -3.31
CA VAL A 132 -12.64 -13.88 -1.91
C VAL A 132 -12.75 -14.97 -0.85
N SER A 133 -13.16 -16.20 -1.18
CA SER A 133 -13.43 -17.28 -0.23
C SER A 133 -13.24 -18.67 -0.83
N ASP A 134 -12.20 -18.89 -1.61
CA ASP A 134 -11.95 -20.19 -2.22
C ASP A 134 -11.48 -21.20 -1.16
N ARG A 135 -12.18 -22.33 -1.06
CA ARG A 135 -11.83 -23.41 -0.14
C ARG A 135 -10.50 -24.09 -0.50
N ARG A 136 -10.13 -24.08 -1.78
CA ARG A 136 -8.89 -24.65 -2.30
C ARG A 136 -7.67 -23.76 -2.10
N ALA A 137 -7.83 -22.51 -1.65
CA ALA A 137 -6.70 -21.57 -1.51
C ALA A 137 -5.57 -22.14 -0.63
N VAL A 138 -5.89 -22.91 0.42
CA VAL A 138 -4.88 -23.51 1.29
C VAL A 138 -4.20 -24.70 0.60
N GLU A 139 -4.95 -25.51 -0.14
CA GLU A 139 -4.41 -26.65 -0.92
C GLU A 139 -3.47 -26.14 -2.02
N ILE A 140 -3.89 -25.11 -2.79
CA ILE A 140 -3.05 -24.46 -3.79
C ILE A 140 -1.75 -23.94 -3.17
N TYR A 141 -1.84 -23.29 -1.99
CA TYR A 141 -0.65 -22.85 -1.29
C TYR A 141 0.22 -24.04 -0.87
N ASP A 142 -0.32 -25.03 -0.20
CA ASP A 142 0.44 -26.16 0.35
C ASP A 142 1.14 -26.98 -0.76
N ASP A 143 0.43 -27.21 -1.87
CA ASP A 143 0.91 -28.11 -2.93
C ASP A 143 1.77 -27.40 -3.98
N LEU A 144 1.45 -26.13 -4.30
CA LEU A 144 2.03 -25.46 -5.46
C LEU A 144 2.93 -24.26 -5.10
N VAL A 145 2.65 -23.54 -4.01
CA VAL A 145 3.38 -22.29 -3.71
C VAL A 145 4.40 -22.48 -2.58
N ALA A 146 4.01 -23.11 -1.48
CA ALA A 146 4.86 -23.28 -0.29
C ALA A 146 6.20 -23.98 -0.56
N PRO A 147 6.30 -24.96 -1.48
CA PRO A 147 7.57 -25.58 -1.83
C PRO A 147 8.61 -24.62 -2.43
N HIS A 148 8.16 -23.55 -3.06
CA HIS A 148 8.98 -22.54 -3.74
C HIS A 148 9.26 -21.29 -2.90
N LEU A 149 8.61 -21.14 -1.74
CA LEU A 149 8.84 -20.02 -0.85
C LEU A 149 10.17 -20.17 -0.08
N ASP A 150 10.82 -19.04 0.19
CA ASP A 150 11.91 -18.99 1.14
C ASP A 150 11.44 -19.41 2.56
N ARG A 151 12.40 -19.87 3.37
CA ARG A 151 12.13 -20.41 4.72
C ARG A 151 11.36 -19.43 5.61
N ALA A 152 11.71 -18.14 5.57
CA ALA A 152 11.10 -17.14 6.44
C ALA A 152 9.64 -16.84 6.05
N SER A 153 9.38 -16.67 4.75
CA SER A 153 8.03 -16.46 4.21
C SER A 153 7.14 -17.68 4.42
N ARG A 154 7.67 -18.87 4.20
CA ARG A 154 6.95 -20.13 4.50
C ARG A 154 6.61 -20.22 5.98
N ALA A 155 7.58 -19.98 6.89
CA ALA A 155 7.34 -20.01 8.33
C ALA A 155 6.30 -18.95 8.77
N TYR A 156 6.26 -17.79 8.12
CA TYR A 156 5.23 -16.78 8.36
C TYR A 156 3.83 -17.31 8.03
N TRP A 157 3.62 -17.86 6.82
CA TRP A 157 2.31 -18.31 6.36
C TRP A 157 1.84 -19.59 7.05
N ASP A 158 2.74 -20.51 7.36
CA ASP A 158 2.46 -21.73 8.13
C ASP A 158 2.23 -21.45 9.61
N GLY A 159 2.78 -20.35 10.11
CA GLY A 159 2.60 -19.91 11.49
C GLY A 159 1.14 -19.61 11.83
N ARG A 160 0.83 -19.61 13.14
CA ARG A 160 -0.52 -19.42 13.64
C ARG A 160 -0.78 -17.98 14.04
N ASP A 161 -2.02 -17.53 13.86
CA ASP A 161 -2.51 -16.26 14.38
C ASP A 161 -2.89 -16.37 15.86
N GLY A 162 -3.31 -15.25 16.48
CA GLY A 162 -3.73 -15.23 17.90
C GLY A 162 -4.93 -16.11 18.25
N LEU A 163 -5.62 -16.64 17.23
CA LEU A 163 -6.73 -17.62 17.39
C LEU A 163 -6.29 -19.04 17.09
N GLY A 164 -4.98 -19.32 16.99
CA GLY A 164 -4.40 -20.62 16.73
C GLY A 164 -4.56 -21.14 15.29
N ARG A 165 -4.99 -20.30 14.33
CA ARG A 165 -5.24 -20.69 12.94
C ARG A 165 -4.02 -20.40 12.10
N ARG A 166 -3.68 -21.27 11.12
CA ARG A 166 -2.62 -20.98 10.15
C ARG A 166 -2.92 -19.66 9.44
N ARG A 167 -1.90 -18.81 9.27
CA ARG A 167 -2.10 -17.49 8.63
C ARG A 167 -2.57 -17.62 7.19
N ILE A 168 -2.11 -18.60 6.45
CA ILE A 168 -2.57 -18.87 5.07
C ILE A 168 -4.08 -19.12 4.98
N SER A 169 -4.71 -19.63 6.03
CA SER A 169 -6.17 -19.84 6.06
C SER A 169 -7.01 -18.57 5.92
N ARG A 170 -6.35 -17.39 5.97
CA ARG A 170 -7.00 -16.10 5.71
C ARG A 170 -7.54 -16.00 4.29
N PHE A 171 -6.90 -16.65 3.32
CA PHE A 171 -7.35 -16.69 1.92
C PHE A 171 -8.67 -17.44 1.74
N ARG A 172 -9.03 -18.35 2.64
CA ARG A 172 -10.35 -19.05 2.65
C ARG A 172 -11.50 -18.19 3.20
N ARG A 173 -11.21 -16.98 3.73
CA ARG A 173 -12.17 -16.15 4.48
C ARG A 173 -12.16 -14.71 4.04
N ASN A 174 -12.11 -14.48 2.77
CA ASN A 174 -11.95 -13.16 2.19
C ASN A 174 -10.70 -12.45 2.71
N PHE A 175 -9.60 -12.67 2.00
CA PHE A 175 -8.29 -12.10 2.35
C PHE A 175 -8.34 -10.57 2.49
N TYR A 176 -9.12 -9.88 1.67
CA TYR A 176 -9.25 -8.41 1.68
C TYR A 176 -10.03 -7.85 2.89
N ARG A 177 -10.70 -8.71 3.66
CA ARG A 177 -11.25 -8.33 4.97
C ARG A 177 -10.25 -8.47 6.11
N GLN A 178 -9.09 -9.03 5.83
CA GLN A 178 -8.01 -9.20 6.79
C GLN A 178 -7.14 -7.93 6.84
N GLY A 179 -6.15 -7.94 7.73
CA GLY A 179 -5.32 -6.76 7.95
C GLY A 179 -6.05 -5.65 8.69
N LEU A 180 -5.37 -4.56 8.91
CA LEU A 180 -5.90 -3.42 9.66
C LEU A 180 -6.97 -2.68 8.84
N LEU A 181 -6.65 -2.32 7.61
CA LEU A 181 -7.57 -1.63 6.70
C LEU A 181 -8.82 -2.46 6.41
N GLY A 182 -8.67 -3.77 6.17
CA GLY A 182 -9.81 -4.66 5.95
C GLY A 182 -10.77 -4.70 7.13
N ARG A 183 -10.25 -4.67 8.36
CA ARG A 183 -11.05 -4.59 9.60
C ARG A 183 -11.71 -3.21 9.77
N PHE A 184 -10.98 -2.14 9.44
CA PHE A 184 -11.51 -0.79 9.50
C PHE A 184 -12.74 -0.63 8.60
N ILE A 185 -12.63 -1.04 7.33
CA ILE A 185 -13.78 -1.00 6.40
C ILE A 185 -14.92 -1.88 6.92
N THR A 186 -14.62 -3.05 7.51
CA THR A 186 -15.65 -3.93 8.11
C THR A 186 -16.37 -3.23 9.27
N ALA A 187 -15.64 -2.50 10.12
CA ALA A 187 -16.23 -1.70 11.20
C ALA A 187 -17.11 -0.57 10.65
N GLY A 188 -16.67 0.12 9.58
CA GLY A 188 -17.48 1.12 8.88
C GLY A 188 -18.81 0.55 8.36
N HIS A 189 -18.78 -0.63 7.74
CA HIS A 189 -20.00 -1.33 7.33
C HIS A 189 -20.92 -1.69 8.51
N LEU A 190 -20.34 -2.13 9.63
CA LEU A 190 -21.11 -2.42 10.83
C LEU A 190 -21.78 -1.14 11.38
N VAL A 191 -21.03 -0.06 11.48
CA VAL A 191 -21.57 1.26 11.92
C VAL A 191 -22.71 1.70 11.00
N ALA A 192 -22.55 1.61 9.68
CA ALA A 192 -23.59 1.94 8.72
C ALA A 192 -24.86 1.11 8.95
N ARG A 193 -24.72 -0.22 9.11
CA ARG A 193 -25.85 -1.13 9.36
C ARG A 193 -26.58 -0.85 10.69
N LEU A 194 -25.84 -0.51 11.75
CA LEU A 194 -26.43 -0.11 13.03
C LEU A 194 -27.27 1.17 12.92
N HIS A 195 -27.02 1.98 11.88
CA HIS A 195 -27.82 3.18 11.56
C HIS A 195 -28.85 2.93 10.44
N GLY A 196 -29.13 1.67 10.11
CA GLY A 196 -30.11 1.30 9.08
C GLY A 196 -29.65 1.58 7.65
N ARG A 197 -28.32 1.70 7.43
CA ARG A 197 -27.71 1.98 6.12
C ARG A 197 -26.93 0.77 5.61
N ASN A 198 -26.86 0.64 4.29
CA ASN A 198 -26.15 -0.48 3.68
C ASN A 198 -25.16 0.01 2.60
N PRO A 199 -23.85 0.09 2.88
CA PRO A 199 -22.86 0.51 1.88
C PRO A 199 -22.87 -0.34 0.61
N ALA A 200 -23.25 -1.62 0.67
CA ALA A 200 -23.27 -2.50 -0.49
C ALA A 200 -24.30 -2.07 -1.55
N LYS A 201 -25.30 -1.24 -1.21
CA LYS A 201 -26.24 -0.67 -2.19
C LYS A 201 -25.55 0.20 -3.24
N MET A 202 -24.33 0.69 -2.98
CA MET A 202 -23.55 1.38 -3.99
C MET A 202 -23.34 0.53 -5.24
N LEU A 203 -23.29 -0.80 -5.10
CA LEU A 203 -23.11 -1.73 -6.21
C LEU A 203 -24.36 -1.89 -7.09
N ASP A 204 -25.52 -1.39 -6.66
CA ASP A 204 -26.77 -1.41 -7.43
C ASP A 204 -26.86 -0.25 -8.43
N ALA A 205 -25.91 0.71 -8.37
CA ALA A 205 -25.87 1.88 -9.26
C ALA A 205 -25.60 1.45 -10.71
N ARG A 206 -26.32 2.11 -11.64
CA ARG A 206 -26.22 1.87 -13.09
C ARG A 206 -25.65 3.05 -13.86
N SER A 207 -25.38 4.14 -13.18
CA SER A 207 -24.79 5.36 -13.71
C SER A 207 -24.13 6.16 -12.60
N GLN A 208 -23.27 7.10 -12.95
CA GLN A 208 -22.62 8.00 -12.00
C GLN A 208 -23.65 8.84 -11.22
N ALA A 209 -24.76 9.24 -11.86
CA ALA A 209 -25.87 9.93 -11.19
C ALA A 209 -26.58 9.03 -10.14
N ASP A 210 -26.73 7.72 -10.44
CA ASP A 210 -27.23 6.75 -9.46
C ASP A 210 -26.23 6.56 -8.30
N GLN A 211 -24.94 6.52 -8.58
CA GLN A 211 -23.91 6.43 -7.55
C GLN A 211 -24.00 7.61 -6.59
N GLU A 212 -24.10 8.84 -7.10
CA GLU A 212 -24.24 10.03 -6.29
C GLU A 212 -25.55 10.03 -5.47
N ARG A 213 -26.66 9.66 -6.08
CA ARG A 213 -27.96 9.56 -5.38
C ARG A 213 -27.89 8.53 -4.25
N ILE A 214 -27.39 7.34 -4.51
CA ILE A 214 -27.29 6.27 -3.50
C ILE A 214 -26.30 6.67 -2.39
N PHE A 215 -25.19 7.31 -2.71
CA PHE A 215 -24.26 7.85 -1.72
C PHE A 215 -24.97 8.84 -0.77
N ASN A 216 -25.71 9.79 -1.33
CA ASN A 216 -26.43 10.81 -0.57
C ASN A 216 -27.55 10.20 0.29
N GLU A 217 -28.19 9.13 -0.16
CA GLU A 217 -29.21 8.41 0.60
C GLU A 217 -28.62 7.52 1.69
N GLU A 218 -27.57 6.73 1.40
CA GLU A 218 -27.10 5.67 2.27
C GLU A 218 -25.91 6.08 3.15
N LEU A 219 -24.96 6.88 2.64
CA LEU A 219 -23.69 7.12 3.31
C LEU A 219 -23.54 8.54 3.86
N ALA A 220 -23.89 9.57 3.10
CA ALA A 220 -23.73 10.96 3.50
C ALA A 220 -24.41 11.28 4.85
N PRO A 221 -25.61 10.76 5.19
CA PRO A 221 -26.26 11.04 6.46
C PRO A 221 -25.51 10.54 7.69
N LEU A 222 -24.57 9.59 7.53
CA LEU A 222 -23.73 9.10 8.63
C LEU A 222 -22.77 10.19 9.12
N PHE A 223 -22.26 11.02 8.21
CA PHE A 223 -21.33 12.10 8.52
C PHE A 223 -21.99 13.30 9.21
N GLU A 224 -23.33 13.37 9.23
CA GLU A 224 -24.09 14.39 9.93
C GLU A 224 -24.44 13.98 11.38
N LYS A 225 -24.23 12.72 11.76
CA LYS A 225 -24.52 12.22 13.11
C LYS A 225 -23.51 12.77 14.12
N ARG A 226 -23.96 13.53 15.13
CA ARG A 226 -23.08 14.18 16.12
C ARG A 226 -22.08 13.24 16.80
N HIS A 227 -22.51 12.04 17.19
CA HIS A 227 -21.65 11.06 17.84
C HIS A 227 -20.60 10.46 16.87
N LEU A 228 -20.94 10.28 15.57
CA LEU A 228 -19.98 9.82 14.55
C LEU A 228 -18.98 10.93 14.23
N ARG A 229 -19.44 12.18 14.08
CA ARG A 229 -18.52 13.34 13.93
C ARG A 229 -17.55 13.43 15.11
N TRP A 230 -18.05 13.32 16.34
CA TRP A 230 -17.20 13.31 17.54
C TRP A 230 -16.18 12.16 17.51
N LEU A 231 -16.57 10.97 17.05
CA LEU A 231 -15.65 9.83 16.90
C LEU A 231 -14.55 10.10 15.85
N MET A 232 -14.92 10.67 14.69
CA MET A 232 -14.01 10.99 13.60
C MET A 232 -12.99 12.08 13.97
N GLU A 233 -13.29 12.95 14.94
CA GLU A 233 -12.33 13.93 15.49
C GLU A 233 -11.27 13.28 16.42
N ARG A 234 -11.26 11.95 16.57
CA ARG A 234 -10.27 11.24 17.39
C ARG A 234 -9.20 10.60 16.50
N PRO A 235 -7.90 10.97 16.65
CA PRO A 235 -6.86 10.37 15.82
C PRO A 235 -6.86 8.84 15.83
N ALA A 236 -7.11 8.23 16.99
CA ALA A 236 -7.19 6.76 17.12
C ALA A 236 -8.27 6.11 16.24
N SER A 237 -9.32 6.82 15.85
CA SER A 237 -10.37 6.30 14.98
C SER A 237 -9.89 6.09 13.53
N LEU A 238 -8.80 6.77 13.13
CA LEU A 238 -8.25 6.73 11.77
C LEU A 238 -7.03 5.82 11.64
N PHE A 239 -6.52 5.23 12.74
CA PHE A 239 -5.41 4.29 12.70
C PHE A 239 -5.65 3.11 11.76
N GLY A 240 -6.93 2.71 11.63
CA GLY A 240 -7.32 1.65 10.69
C GLY A 240 -7.16 2.00 9.22
N LEU A 241 -7.10 3.30 8.88
CA LEU A 241 -6.76 3.79 7.54
C LEU A 241 -5.25 3.91 7.31
N GLY A 242 -4.43 3.65 8.33
CA GLY A 242 -3.00 3.85 8.26
C GLY A 242 -2.55 5.27 8.56
N ILE A 243 -3.43 6.11 9.07
CA ILE A 243 -3.16 7.52 9.38
C ILE A 243 -2.63 7.62 10.80
N PRO A 244 -1.34 7.95 11.01
CA PRO A 244 -0.79 8.15 12.34
C PRO A 244 -1.28 9.47 12.96
N PRO A 245 -1.14 9.62 14.28
CA PRO A 245 -1.55 10.85 14.98
C PRO A 245 -0.93 12.13 14.42
N SER A 246 0.30 12.03 13.89
CA SER A 246 1.02 13.17 13.32
C SER A 246 0.41 13.70 12.02
N GLN A 247 -0.24 12.83 11.23
CA GLN A 247 -0.89 13.20 9.97
C GLN A 247 -2.32 13.73 10.15
N PHE A 248 -2.91 13.59 11.33
CA PHE A 248 -4.30 13.96 11.55
C PHE A 248 -4.58 15.43 11.22
N ASP A 249 -3.68 16.32 11.64
CA ASP A 249 -3.84 17.77 11.42
C ASP A 249 -3.57 18.11 9.95
N GLU A 250 -2.61 17.45 9.29
CA GLU A 250 -2.31 17.62 7.86
C GLU A 250 -3.47 17.13 6.99
N LEU A 251 -4.03 15.96 7.32
CA LEU A 251 -5.22 15.42 6.64
C LEU A 251 -6.42 16.36 6.75
N LYS A 252 -6.60 16.95 7.92
CA LYS A 252 -7.69 17.90 8.18
C LYS A 252 -7.52 19.18 7.36
N GLY A 253 -6.28 19.61 7.12
CA GLY A 253 -5.95 20.76 6.29
C GLY A 253 -6.71 22.02 6.70
N ARG A 254 -7.41 22.66 5.75
CA ARG A 254 -8.23 23.86 5.97
C ARG A 254 -9.64 23.57 6.47
N GLU A 255 -10.03 22.30 6.49
CA GLU A 255 -11.39 21.91 6.89
C GLU A 255 -11.61 22.06 8.41
N ARG A 256 -12.82 22.48 8.78
CA ARG A 256 -13.17 22.68 10.19
C ARG A 256 -13.33 21.36 10.94
N HIS A 257 -13.80 20.32 10.25
CA HIS A 257 -14.08 19.03 10.82
C HIS A 257 -13.52 17.88 9.97
N MET A 258 -12.89 16.91 10.60
CA MET A 258 -12.40 15.69 9.96
C MET A 258 -13.51 14.92 9.22
N ALA A 259 -14.73 14.94 9.76
CA ALA A 259 -15.87 14.29 9.11
C ALA A 259 -16.17 14.83 7.71
N ASP A 260 -15.91 16.11 7.46
CA ASP A 260 -16.17 16.72 6.15
C ASP A 260 -15.09 16.30 5.14
N VAL A 261 -13.82 16.21 5.57
CA VAL A 261 -12.73 15.64 4.77
C VAL A 261 -13.01 14.19 4.38
N LEU A 262 -13.37 13.36 5.36
CA LEU A 262 -13.66 11.93 5.11
C LEU A 262 -14.89 11.76 4.22
N LYS A 263 -15.93 12.60 4.39
CA LYS A 263 -17.10 12.61 3.52
C LYS A 263 -16.72 12.93 2.08
N ALA A 264 -15.91 13.97 1.86
CA ALA A 264 -15.48 14.38 0.52
C ALA A 264 -14.66 13.28 -0.18
N ARG A 265 -13.72 12.64 0.53
CA ARG A 265 -12.92 11.53 -0.02
C ARG A 265 -13.76 10.30 -0.33
N LEU A 266 -14.66 9.93 0.59
CA LEU A 266 -15.60 8.83 0.34
C LEU A 266 -16.57 9.13 -0.80
N ALA A 267 -16.97 10.38 -0.98
CA ALA A 267 -17.79 10.85 -2.11
C ALA A 267 -17.04 10.69 -3.43
N LYS A 268 -15.76 11.13 -3.50
CA LYS A 268 -14.91 10.92 -4.68
C LYS A 268 -14.76 9.44 -5.00
N LEU A 269 -14.51 8.58 -4.00
CA LEU A 269 -14.46 7.13 -4.19
C LEU A 269 -15.77 6.56 -4.72
N ALA A 270 -16.91 7.07 -4.22
CA ALA A 270 -18.24 6.53 -4.48
C ALA A 270 -18.78 6.90 -5.86
N TYR A 271 -18.56 8.14 -6.32
CA TYR A 271 -19.14 8.64 -7.57
C TYR A 271 -18.24 9.60 -8.36
N GLY A 272 -16.98 9.77 -7.97
CA GLY A 272 -15.99 10.51 -8.78
C GLY A 272 -15.56 9.77 -10.04
N PHE A 273 -15.85 8.46 -10.12
CA PHE A 273 -15.53 7.56 -11.23
C PHE A 273 -16.66 6.57 -11.43
N ASP A 274 -16.79 6.04 -12.65
CA ASP A 274 -17.73 4.96 -12.90
C ASP A 274 -17.36 3.71 -12.09
N LEU A 275 -18.36 3.09 -11.47
CA LEU A 275 -18.15 1.93 -10.60
C LEU A 275 -17.55 0.73 -11.35
N GLU A 276 -17.85 0.60 -12.65
CA GLU A 276 -17.28 -0.46 -13.50
C GLU A 276 -15.77 -0.30 -13.64
N ASP A 277 -15.28 0.94 -13.68
CA ASP A 277 -13.85 1.26 -13.83
C ASP A 277 -13.11 1.38 -12.49
N ASN A 278 -13.83 1.44 -11.36
CA ASN A 278 -13.25 1.65 -10.05
C ASN A 278 -13.32 0.42 -9.14
N TYR A 279 -12.30 -0.45 -9.24
CA TYR A 279 -12.20 -1.62 -8.38
C TYR A 279 -11.98 -1.27 -6.88
N PHE A 280 -11.46 -0.08 -6.55
CA PHE A 280 -11.35 0.39 -5.16
C PHE A 280 -12.73 0.62 -4.54
N ALA A 281 -13.63 1.28 -5.28
CA ALA A 281 -15.02 1.45 -4.85
C ALA A 281 -15.71 0.08 -4.66
N ARG A 282 -15.51 -0.87 -5.58
CA ARG A 282 -16.06 -2.22 -5.46
C ARG A 282 -15.51 -2.96 -4.25
N GLN A 283 -14.21 -2.85 -3.97
CA GLN A 283 -13.60 -3.38 -2.74
C GLN A 283 -14.12 -2.69 -1.47
N ALA A 284 -14.28 -1.36 -1.48
CA ALA A 284 -14.79 -0.63 -0.34
C ALA A 284 -16.24 -1.02 -0.01
N PHE A 285 -17.11 -1.05 -1.00
CA PHE A 285 -18.55 -1.25 -0.80
C PHE A 285 -18.98 -2.70 -0.88
N GLY A 286 -18.41 -3.50 -1.81
CA GLY A 286 -18.73 -4.91 -2.02
C GLY A 286 -17.86 -5.88 -1.26
N ARG A 287 -16.68 -5.44 -0.80
CA ARG A 287 -15.70 -6.29 -0.09
C ARG A 287 -15.09 -7.39 -0.98
N SER A 288 -15.16 -7.20 -2.29
CA SER A 288 -14.58 -8.06 -3.34
C SER A 288 -14.36 -7.24 -4.59
N TYR A 289 -13.58 -7.78 -5.54
CA TYR A 289 -13.48 -7.17 -6.88
C TYR A 289 -14.77 -7.34 -7.70
N GLY A 290 -15.63 -8.31 -7.33
CA GLY A 290 -16.82 -8.68 -8.10
C GLY A 290 -16.49 -9.56 -9.32
N ASP A 291 -17.54 -9.92 -10.06
CA ASP A 291 -17.43 -10.85 -11.19
C ASP A 291 -17.25 -10.12 -12.55
N ALA A 292 -17.39 -8.81 -12.58
CA ALA A 292 -17.26 -7.97 -13.76
C ALA A 292 -16.66 -6.60 -13.40
N GLY A 293 -16.17 -5.85 -14.41
CA GLY A 293 -15.54 -4.52 -14.29
C GLY A 293 -14.02 -4.59 -14.11
N ALA A 294 -13.41 -3.42 -14.00
CA ALA A 294 -11.96 -3.27 -13.90
C ALA A 294 -11.35 -4.04 -12.74
N LEU A 295 -10.17 -4.56 -12.96
CA LEU A 295 -9.30 -5.20 -11.98
C LEU A 295 -7.97 -4.44 -11.91
N PRO A 296 -7.19 -4.59 -10.83
CA PRO A 296 -5.81 -4.14 -10.89
C PRO A 296 -5.04 -4.94 -11.96
N PRO A 297 -4.11 -4.33 -12.70
CA PRO A 297 -3.44 -4.96 -13.86
C PRO A 297 -2.90 -6.36 -13.59
N TYR A 298 -2.37 -6.63 -12.39
CA TYR A 298 -1.84 -7.95 -12.05
C TYR A 298 -2.90 -9.07 -11.92
N LEU A 299 -4.19 -8.72 -11.83
CA LEU A 299 -5.32 -9.65 -11.78
C LEU A 299 -6.10 -9.73 -13.09
N GLU A 300 -5.75 -8.94 -14.08
CA GLU A 300 -6.37 -9.05 -15.40
C GLU A 300 -5.86 -10.28 -16.14
N ARG A 301 -6.78 -11.06 -16.69
CA ARG A 301 -6.44 -12.27 -17.46
C ARG A 301 -5.53 -11.97 -18.65
N SER A 302 -5.76 -10.85 -19.32
CA SER A 302 -4.96 -10.40 -20.47
C SER A 302 -3.49 -10.18 -20.13
N ASN A 303 -3.18 -9.90 -18.88
CA ASN A 303 -1.81 -9.62 -18.42
C ASN A 303 -1.11 -10.85 -17.81
N TRP A 304 -1.80 -12.00 -17.73
CA TRP A 304 -1.26 -13.17 -17.03
C TRP A 304 0.05 -13.68 -17.61
N ASP A 305 0.15 -13.86 -18.91
CA ASP A 305 1.35 -14.38 -19.55
C ASP A 305 2.55 -13.45 -19.33
N ALA A 306 2.32 -12.14 -19.44
CA ALA A 306 3.32 -11.12 -19.16
C ALA A 306 3.74 -11.14 -17.68
N LEU A 307 2.79 -11.18 -16.75
CA LEU A 307 3.05 -11.27 -15.32
C LEU A 307 3.87 -12.51 -14.99
N GLN A 308 3.47 -13.69 -15.47
CA GLN A 308 4.18 -14.95 -15.21
C GLN A 308 5.61 -14.92 -15.74
N ALA A 309 5.81 -14.42 -16.95
CA ALA A 309 7.14 -14.32 -17.56
C ALA A 309 8.06 -13.32 -16.82
N ARG A 310 7.50 -12.19 -16.32
CA ARG A 310 8.25 -11.07 -15.76
C ARG A 310 8.29 -11.07 -14.23
N ALA A 311 7.52 -11.90 -13.51
CA ALA A 311 7.55 -11.98 -12.05
C ALA A 311 8.96 -12.31 -11.50
N ARG A 312 9.82 -12.93 -12.28
CA ARG A 312 11.25 -13.16 -11.95
C ARG A 312 12.07 -11.86 -11.86
N ASN A 313 11.59 -10.76 -12.45
CA ASN A 313 12.24 -9.46 -12.41
C ASN A 313 11.88 -8.68 -11.11
N VAL A 314 11.11 -9.28 -10.21
CA VAL A 314 10.78 -8.69 -8.91
C VAL A 314 11.67 -9.27 -7.82
N GLU A 315 12.46 -8.41 -7.18
CA GLU A 315 13.22 -8.71 -5.98
C GLU A 315 12.49 -8.15 -4.75
N VAL A 316 12.35 -8.94 -3.68
CA VAL A 316 11.68 -8.49 -2.43
C VAL A 316 12.71 -8.41 -1.31
N VAL A 317 12.96 -7.17 -0.84
CA VAL A 317 13.98 -6.84 0.13
C VAL A 317 13.35 -6.44 1.47
N HIS A 318 13.84 -7.05 2.58
CA HIS A 318 13.44 -6.68 3.93
C HIS A 318 14.40 -5.62 4.49
N ALA A 319 14.16 -4.36 4.17
CA ALA A 319 14.97 -3.21 4.59
C ALA A 319 14.13 -1.92 4.59
N SER A 320 14.69 -0.82 5.08
CA SER A 320 14.22 0.52 4.76
C SER A 320 14.88 1.02 3.46
N PHE A 321 14.28 2.02 2.82
CA PHE A 321 14.92 2.72 1.71
C PHE A 321 16.25 3.36 2.15
N THR A 322 16.30 3.95 3.34
CA THR A 322 17.50 4.59 3.91
C THR A 322 18.61 3.59 4.28
N GLU A 323 18.31 2.30 4.41
CA GLU A 323 19.30 1.23 4.53
C GLU A 323 19.71 0.66 3.16
N HIS A 324 18.73 0.49 2.27
CA HIS A 324 18.95 -0.16 0.98
C HIS A 324 19.72 0.73 -0.01
N LEU A 325 19.31 1.99 -0.18
CA LEU A 325 19.90 2.88 -1.20
C LEU A 325 21.41 3.07 -1.01
N PRO A 326 21.95 3.38 0.20
CA PRO A 326 23.39 3.53 0.37
C PRO A 326 24.19 2.24 0.10
N SER A 327 23.56 1.07 0.18
CA SER A 327 24.23 -0.20 -0.09
C SER A 327 24.58 -0.43 -1.58
N LEU A 328 23.98 0.35 -2.49
CA LEU A 328 24.16 0.18 -3.95
C LEU A 328 25.43 0.84 -4.47
N GLY A 329 25.83 1.99 -3.91
CA GLY A 329 27.07 2.69 -4.25
C GLY A 329 27.15 3.29 -5.66
N ALA A 330 26.07 3.24 -6.46
CA ALA A 330 26.03 3.76 -7.82
C ALA A 330 24.58 4.06 -8.28
N PRO A 331 24.40 4.93 -9.29
CA PRO A 331 23.11 5.11 -9.95
C PRO A 331 22.54 3.77 -10.44
N THR A 332 21.31 3.48 -10.07
CA THR A 332 20.71 2.16 -10.24
C THR A 332 19.26 2.20 -10.72
N TYR A 333 18.47 3.17 -10.24
CA TYR A 333 17.03 3.19 -10.46
C TYR A 333 16.59 4.33 -11.37
N ASP A 334 15.66 4.02 -12.27
CA ASP A 334 15.01 4.95 -13.18
C ASP A 334 13.72 5.53 -12.58
N ALA A 335 13.12 4.84 -11.59
CA ALA A 335 11.94 5.33 -10.88
C ALA A 335 11.90 4.87 -9.41
N TYR A 336 11.26 5.69 -8.58
CA TYR A 336 11.04 5.44 -7.17
C TYR A 336 9.56 5.63 -6.83
N VAL A 337 8.98 4.65 -6.12
CA VAL A 337 7.59 4.68 -5.65
C VAL A 337 7.59 4.62 -4.12
N LEU A 338 7.27 5.74 -3.47
CA LEU A 338 7.45 5.90 -2.03
C LEU A 338 6.12 5.82 -1.25
N LEU A 339 5.01 5.64 -1.94
CA LEU A 339 3.66 5.63 -1.37
C LEU A 339 3.41 6.90 -0.53
N ASP A 340 2.87 6.75 0.69
CA ASP A 340 2.65 7.85 1.65
C ASP A 340 3.69 7.87 2.80
N ALA A 341 4.77 7.11 2.68
CA ALA A 341 5.71 6.91 3.79
C ALA A 341 6.39 8.19 4.26
N GLN A 342 6.56 9.19 3.38
CA GLN A 342 7.23 10.43 3.69
C GLN A 342 6.48 11.33 4.69
N ASP A 343 5.14 11.21 4.73
CA ASP A 343 4.31 11.93 5.70
C ASP A 343 4.69 11.56 7.17
N TRP A 344 5.30 10.41 7.37
CA TRP A 344 5.65 9.86 8.68
C TRP A 344 7.09 10.18 9.09
N MET A 345 7.92 10.62 8.14
CA MET A 345 9.34 10.81 8.36
C MET A 345 9.64 12.12 9.08
N THR A 346 10.71 12.11 9.86
CA THR A 346 11.35 13.34 10.38
C THR A 346 12.16 14.00 9.26
N ASP A 347 12.52 15.28 9.45
CA ASP A 347 13.33 16.01 8.47
C ASP A 347 14.69 15.36 8.21
N ALA A 348 15.28 14.78 9.26
CA ALA A 348 16.53 14.01 9.13
C ALA A 348 16.34 12.74 8.30
N GLN A 349 15.22 12.01 8.48
CA GLN A 349 14.90 10.82 7.68
C GLN A 349 14.57 11.18 6.23
N LEU A 350 13.83 12.27 6.00
CA LEU A 350 13.56 12.80 4.65
C LEU A 350 14.86 13.18 3.94
N THR A 351 15.75 13.91 4.63
CA THR A 351 17.05 14.29 4.08
C THR A 351 17.88 13.06 3.73
N ALA A 352 17.93 12.05 4.60
CA ALA A 352 18.65 10.79 4.32
C ALA A 352 18.05 10.04 3.13
N LEU A 353 16.72 9.96 3.04
CA LEU A 353 16.02 9.33 1.92
C LEU A 353 16.34 10.02 0.60
N TRP A 354 16.17 11.34 0.53
CA TRP A 354 16.38 12.11 -0.70
C TRP A 354 17.84 12.22 -1.10
N SER A 355 18.78 12.20 -0.14
CA SER A 355 20.22 12.04 -0.44
C SER A 355 20.49 10.71 -1.09
N GLY A 356 19.96 9.61 -0.51
CA GLY A 356 20.11 8.27 -1.08
C GLY A 356 19.46 8.13 -2.47
N ILE A 357 18.30 8.76 -2.69
CA ILE A 357 17.67 8.82 -4.02
C ILE A 357 18.59 9.55 -5.00
N LEU A 358 19.09 10.74 -4.65
CA LEU A 358 19.98 11.52 -5.53
C LEU A 358 21.25 10.74 -5.90
N GLU A 359 21.83 9.96 -4.97
CA GLU A 359 23.03 9.16 -5.20
C GLU A 359 22.77 7.93 -6.09
N THR A 360 21.55 7.38 -6.06
CA THR A 360 21.21 6.13 -6.73
C THR A 360 20.29 6.29 -7.95
N ALA A 361 19.86 7.52 -8.24
CA ALA A 361 19.00 7.83 -9.37
C ALA A 361 19.78 7.90 -10.69
N MET A 362 19.23 7.27 -11.72
CA MET A 362 19.67 7.46 -13.09
C MET A 362 19.27 8.85 -13.59
N PRO A 363 19.98 9.45 -14.56
CA PRO A 363 19.57 10.71 -15.16
C PRO A 363 18.13 10.64 -15.69
N GLY A 364 17.31 11.62 -15.33
CA GLY A 364 15.88 11.64 -15.67
C GLY A 364 15.01 10.72 -14.80
N ALA A 365 15.54 10.21 -13.70
CA ALA A 365 14.77 9.38 -12.79
C ALA A 365 13.54 10.09 -12.22
N ARG A 366 12.44 9.36 -12.06
CA ARG A 366 11.15 9.83 -11.57
C ARG A 366 10.92 9.34 -10.17
N VAL A 367 10.50 10.23 -9.27
CA VAL A 367 10.13 9.90 -7.88
C VAL A 367 8.68 10.25 -7.70
N ILE A 368 7.83 9.26 -7.46
CA ILE A 368 6.41 9.47 -7.19
C ILE A 368 6.07 9.12 -5.74
N PHE A 369 5.18 9.92 -5.16
CA PHE A 369 4.63 9.67 -3.83
C PHE A 369 3.31 10.38 -3.62
N ARG A 370 2.61 10.02 -2.57
CA ARG A 370 1.35 10.63 -2.16
C ARG A 370 1.47 11.24 -0.77
N THR A 371 0.60 12.22 -0.50
CA THR A 371 0.49 12.90 0.79
C THR A 371 -0.96 12.94 1.27
N ALA A 372 -1.15 13.00 2.58
CA ALA A 372 -2.46 13.18 3.18
C ALA A 372 -3.07 14.54 2.79
N GLY A 373 -2.28 15.61 2.76
CA GLY A 373 -2.66 16.93 2.25
C GLY A 373 -2.53 17.05 0.74
N GLU A 374 -2.86 18.24 0.21
CA GLU A 374 -2.75 18.53 -1.23
C GLU A 374 -1.31 18.94 -1.62
N ASP A 375 -0.64 19.66 -0.74
CA ASP A 375 0.68 20.22 -1.00
C ASP A 375 1.79 19.21 -0.70
N THR A 376 2.92 19.35 -1.42
CA THR A 376 4.13 18.58 -1.10
C THR A 376 4.70 19.01 0.25
N ILE A 377 5.22 18.03 0.99
CA ILE A 377 5.76 18.23 2.34
C ILE A 377 7.27 18.48 2.36
N LEU A 378 7.95 18.48 1.21
CA LEU A 378 9.42 18.48 1.13
C LEU A 378 10.06 19.86 1.30
N PRO A 379 9.51 20.96 0.74
CA PRO A 379 10.09 22.28 0.88
C PRO A 379 10.25 22.70 2.35
N GLY A 380 11.45 23.16 2.72
CA GLY A 380 11.78 23.52 4.10
C GLY A 380 12.13 22.35 5.03
N ARG A 381 11.88 21.09 4.60
CA ARG A 381 12.22 19.87 5.36
C ARG A 381 13.39 19.09 4.76
N VAL A 382 13.57 19.16 3.45
CA VAL A 382 14.72 18.62 2.71
C VAL A 382 15.56 19.79 2.22
N PRO A 383 16.91 19.73 2.31
CA PRO A 383 17.78 20.81 1.84
C PRO A 383 17.56 21.14 0.35
N GLU A 384 17.55 22.44 0.02
CA GLU A 384 17.40 22.93 -1.34
C GLU A 384 18.51 22.42 -2.27
N ALA A 385 19.72 22.20 -1.77
CA ALA A 385 20.81 21.60 -2.53
C ALA A 385 20.47 20.19 -3.08
N ILE A 386 19.52 19.49 -2.48
CA ILE A 386 19.00 18.20 -2.94
C ILE A 386 17.77 18.42 -3.81
N LEU A 387 16.74 19.11 -3.29
CA LEU A 387 15.48 19.29 -4.01
C LEU A 387 15.64 20.08 -5.31
N GLY A 388 16.51 21.08 -5.34
CA GLY A 388 16.79 21.88 -6.53
C GLY A 388 17.45 21.10 -7.68
N ARG A 389 17.78 19.82 -7.49
CA ARG A 389 18.20 18.91 -8.56
C ARG A 389 17.02 18.24 -9.27
N PHE A 390 15.80 18.41 -8.76
CA PHE A 390 14.60 17.80 -9.30
C PHE A 390 13.62 18.86 -9.79
N ARG A 391 13.08 18.65 -10.97
CA ARG A 391 11.91 19.39 -11.44
C ARG A 391 10.67 18.87 -10.69
N TYR A 392 9.87 19.80 -10.21
CA TYR A 392 8.56 19.52 -9.60
C TYR A 392 7.52 20.47 -10.19
N ASP A 393 6.37 19.94 -10.60
CA ASP A 393 5.24 20.70 -11.09
C ASP A 393 3.98 20.33 -10.29
N ALA A 394 3.45 21.29 -9.53
CA ALA A 394 2.30 21.07 -8.68
C ALA A 394 0.99 20.91 -9.48
N ASP A 395 0.88 21.51 -10.68
CA ASP A 395 -0.29 21.37 -11.56
C ASP A 395 -0.35 19.95 -12.13
N GLU A 396 0.77 19.42 -12.61
CA GLU A 396 0.91 18.03 -13.06
C GLU A 396 0.53 17.06 -11.94
N GLY A 397 0.99 17.32 -10.71
CA GLY A 397 0.62 16.53 -9.52
C GLY A 397 -0.89 16.54 -9.24
N ARG A 398 -1.54 17.71 -9.36
CA ARG A 398 -3.00 17.82 -9.18
C ARG A 398 -3.79 17.05 -10.25
N GLU A 399 -3.32 17.04 -11.50
CA GLU A 399 -3.94 16.25 -12.57
C GLU A 399 -3.88 14.75 -12.28
N PHE A 400 -2.73 14.23 -11.83
CA PHE A 400 -2.59 12.84 -11.39
C PHE A 400 -3.47 12.53 -10.18
N ALA A 401 -3.47 13.41 -9.15
CA ALA A 401 -4.33 13.25 -7.97
C ALA A 401 -5.81 13.20 -8.33
N ALA A 402 -6.27 14.01 -9.31
CA ALA A 402 -7.65 14.01 -9.77
C ALA A 402 -8.07 12.68 -10.37
N ARG A 403 -7.17 11.97 -11.05
CA ARG A 403 -7.40 10.69 -11.73
C ARG A 403 -7.19 9.47 -10.83
N ASP A 404 -6.63 9.61 -9.63
CA ASP A 404 -6.44 8.52 -8.69
C ASP A 404 -7.79 8.04 -8.14
N ARG A 405 -8.20 6.84 -8.57
CA ARG A 405 -9.50 6.22 -8.25
C ARG A 405 -9.58 5.73 -6.81
N SER A 406 -8.44 5.58 -6.11
CA SER A 406 -8.43 5.15 -4.70
C SER A 406 -9.04 6.20 -3.78
N SER A 407 -8.89 7.49 -4.15
CA SER A 407 -9.48 8.66 -3.46
C SER A 407 -9.09 8.78 -1.97
N VAL A 408 -7.98 8.16 -1.56
CA VAL A 408 -7.51 8.14 -0.16
C VAL A 408 -6.66 9.36 0.15
N TYR A 409 -5.81 9.78 -0.79
CA TYR A 409 -4.82 10.83 -0.61
C TYR A 409 -5.31 12.19 -1.08
N GLY A 410 -4.71 13.28 -0.55
CA GLY A 410 -4.97 14.65 -0.99
C GLY A 410 -4.09 15.06 -2.15
N GLY A 411 -2.81 14.66 -2.12
CA GLY A 411 -1.81 15.03 -3.10
C GLY A 411 -1.17 13.82 -3.78
N PHE A 412 -0.79 14.01 -5.03
CA PHE A 412 0.13 13.17 -5.80
C PHE A 412 1.29 14.05 -6.25
N HIS A 413 2.51 13.55 -6.11
CA HIS A 413 3.72 14.34 -6.39
C HIS A 413 4.65 13.55 -7.29
N LEU A 414 5.13 14.23 -8.34
CA LEU A 414 6.13 13.73 -9.28
C LEU A 414 7.34 14.66 -9.27
N TYR A 415 8.48 14.13 -8.88
CA TYR A 415 9.78 14.77 -8.95
C TYR A 415 10.63 14.08 -10.02
N THR A 416 11.21 14.84 -10.94
CA THR A 416 12.05 14.30 -12.02
C THR A 416 13.46 14.83 -11.87
N LEU A 417 14.47 13.97 -11.75
CA LEU A 417 15.88 14.37 -11.66
C LEU A 417 16.31 15.06 -12.94
N GLU A 418 16.75 16.31 -12.82
CA GLU A 418 17.36 17.04 -13.93
C GLU A 418 18.82 16.59 -14.14
N GLY A 419 19.20 16.48 -15.39
CA GLY A 419 20.51 15.97 -15.79
C GLY A 419 21.70 16.89 -15.48
#